data_8d61f5e9333681c93b095ef268112d83
#
_entry.id   8d61f5e9333681c93b095ef268112d83
#
_cell.length_a   1.000
_cell.length_b   1.000
_cell.length_c   1.000
_cell.angle_alpha   90.00
_cell.angle_beta   90.00
_cell.angle_gamma   90.00
#
_symmetry.space_group_name_H-M   'P 1'
#
loop_
_entity.id
_entity.type
_entity.pdbx_description
1 polymer ?
#
loop_
_entity_poly.entity_id
_entity_poly.type
_entity_poly.pdbx_seq_one_letter_code
_entity_poly.pdbx_strand_id
1 'polypeptide(L)'
;MADRKDRMALLSRYSKLHTAKYEQKPSINLNVEQWAADALVESYGIVQCYELLEYYFSIAQEPSWNYFAYNAEKILNSKKEYILDL
;
A
#
# COMPACT_ATOMS: atom_id res chain seq x y z
N MET A 1 15.51 -5.77 8.50
CA MET A 1 14.91 -4.44 8.52
C MET A 1 14.89 -3.83 7.13
N ALA A 2 13.75 -3.31 6.69
CA ALA A 2 13.67 -2.69 5.38
C ALA A 2 14.46 -1.38 5.33
N ASP A 3 14.94 -1.02 4.14
CA ASP A 3 15.65 0.22 3.94
C ASP A 3 14.68 1.40 4.16
N ARG A 4 15.18 2.45 4.84
CA ARG A 4 14.42 3.67 5.07
C ARG A 4 13.89 4.25 3.75
N LYS A 5 14.70 4.18 2.70
CA LYS A 5 14.34 4.66 1.37
C LYS A 5 13.10 3.93 0.84
N ASP A 6 13.04 2.61 1.01
CA ASP A 6 11.94 1.80 0.51
C ASP A 6 10.64 2.06 1.26
N ARG A 7 10.71 2.16 2.61
CA ARG A 7 9.48 2.44 3.37
C ARG A 7 8.94 3.84 3.10
N MET A 8 9.82 4.82 2.92
CA MET A 8 9.40 6.17 2.57
C MET A 8 8.87 6.23 1.14
N ALA A 9 9.44 5.43 0.24
CA ALA A 9 8.95 5.33 -1.13
C ALA A 9 7.53 4.75 -1.17
N LEU A 10 7.24 3.75 -0.35
CA LEU A 10 5.90 3.17 -0.28
C LEU A 10 4.88 4.19 0.23
N LEU A 11 5.21 4.92 1.28
CA LEU A 11 4.34 5.98 1.81
C LEU A 11 4.12 7.11 0.79
N SER A 12 5.18 7.47 0.05
CA SER A 12 5.08 8.46 -1.01
C SER A 12 4.17 8.00 -2.13
N ARG A 13 4.26 6.73 -2.52
CA ARG A 13 3.39 6.15 -3.54
C ARG A 13 1.92 6.19 -3.10
N TYR A 14 1.65 5.83 -1.85
CA TYR A 14 0.31 5.94 -1.30
C TYR A 14 -0.21 7.38 -1.38
N SER A 15 0.62 8.33 -0.98
CA SER A 15 0.25 9.75 -1.01
C SER A 15 -0.10 10.21 -2.42
N LYS A 16 0.70 9.81 -3.42
CA LYS A 16 0.44 10.16 -4.81
C LYS A 16 -0.86 9.56 -5.33
N LEU A 17 -1.11 8.29 -5.02
CA LEU A 17 -2.35 7.63 -5.44
C LEU A 17 -3.58 8.26 -4.77
N HIS A 18 -3.46 8.58 -3.49
CA HIS A 18 -4.54 9.24 -2.76
C HIS A 18 -4.84 10.62 -3.35
N THR A 19 -3.80 11.40 -3.61
CA THR A 19 -3.95 12.73 -4.19
C THR A 19 -4.58 12.67 -5.58
N ALA A 20 -4.18 11.68 -6.39
CA ALA A 20 -4.75 11.50 -7.73
C ALA A 20 -6.24 11.14 -7.67
N LYS A 21 -6.66 10.35 -6.66
CA LYS A 21 -8.04 9.91 -6.53
C LYS A 21 -8.95 10.95 -5.91
N TYR A 22 -8.48 11.63 -4.87
CA TYR A 22 -9.32 12.55 -4.07
C TYR A 22 -8.97 14.02 -4.25
N GLU A 23 -7.92 14.33 -4.99
CA GLU A 23 -7.40 15.70 -5.16
C GLU A 23 -7.03 16.34 -3.81
N GLN A 24 -6.66 15.51 -2.84
CA GLN A 24 -6.26 15.90 -1.49
C GLN A 24 -5.14 15.01 -1.00
N LYS A 25 -4.19 15.59 -0.27
CA LYS A 25 -3.16 14.80 0.39
C LYS A 25 -3.76 14.00 1.52
N PRO A 26 -3.30 12.76 1.76
CA PRO A 26 -3.81 11.97 2.86
C PRO A 26 -3.38 12.55 4.21
N SER A 27 -4.25 12.39 5.21
CA SER A 27 -3.94 12.79 6.58
C SER A 27 -3.40 11.58 7.32
N ILE A 28 -2.10 11.31 7.18
CA ILE A 28 -1.44 10.19 7.87
C ILE A 28 -0.24 10.71 8.64
N ASN A 29 0.03 10.07 9.78
CA ASN A 29 1.20 10.39 10.58
C ASN A 29 2.39 9.55 10.11
N LEU A 30 3.29 10.16 9.35
CA LEU A 30 4.44 9.46 8.76
C LEU A 30 5.35 8.84 9.82
N ASN A 31 5.44 9.45 11.01
CA ASN A 31 6.27 8.90 12.07
C ASN A 31 5.74 7.57 12.61
N VAL A 32 4.42 7.42 12.64
CA VAL A 32 3.77 6.18 13.08
C VAL A 32 3.71 5.18 11.93
N GLU A 33 3.27 5.63 10.75
CA GLU A 33 3.00 4.75 9.63
C GLU A 33 4.26 4.19 8.97
N GLN A 34 5.42 4.80 9.21
CA GLN A 34 6.67 4.23 8.70
C GLN A 34 6.94 2.81 9.24
N TRP A 35 6.45 2.51 10.43
CA TRP A 35 6.61 1.16 11.00
C TRP A 35 5.81 0.14 10.22
N ALA A 36 4.58 0.48 9.86
CA ALA A 36 3.73 -0.39 9.05
C ALA A 36 4.32 -0.56 7.65
N ALA A 37 4.80 0.53 7.05
CA ALA A 37 5.45 0.47 5.74
C ALA A 37 6.70 -0.40 5.77
N ASP A 38 7.51 -0.27 6.82
CA ASP A 38 8.71 -1.07 6.99
C ASP A 38 8.36 -2.58 7.04
N ALA A 39 7.35 -2.93 7.83
CA ALA A 39 6.91 -4.32 7.95
C ALA A 39 6.40 -4.87 6.62
N LEU A 40 5.67 -4.08 5.85
CA LEU A 40 5.15 -4.49 4.55
C LEU A 40 6.28 -4.72 3.56
N VAL A 41 7.25 -3.80 3.48
CA VAL A 41 8.38 -3.94 2.58
C VAL A 41 9.23 -5.14 2.98
N GLU A 42 9.43 -5.36 4.27
CA GLU A 42 10.20 -6.49 4.76
C GLU A 42 9.53 -7.82 4.43
N SER A 43 8.20 -7.88 4.51
CA SER A 43 7.43 -9.10 4.24
C SER A 43 7.26 -9.39 2.75
N TYR A 44 7.08 -8.37 1.92
CA TYR A 44 6.70 -8.55 0.51
C TYR A 44 7.69 -7.98 -0.49
N GLY A 45 8.61 -7.13 -0.06
CA GLY A 45 9.50 -6.41 -0.96
C GLY A 45 8.83 -5.19 -1.58
N ILE A 46 9.63 -4.18 -1.96
CA ILE A 46 9.10 -2.90 -2.43
C ILE A 46 8.30 -3.02 -3.72
N VAL A 47 8.73 -3.87 -4.66
CA VAL A 47 8.04 -4.03 -5.94
C VAL A 47 6.65 -4.63 -5.72
N GLN A 48 6.55 -5.67 -4.89
CA GLN A 48 5.26 -6.28 -4.59
C GLN A 48 4.35 -5.34 -3.81
N CYS A 49 4.92 -4.53 -2.91
CA CYS A 49 4.15 -3.52 -2.19
C CYS A 49 3.53 -2.50 -3.15
N TYR A 50 4.28 -2.05 -4.15
CA TYR A 50 3.75 -1.14 -5.17
C TYR A 50 2.60 -1.78 -5.94
N GLU A 51 2.78 -3.02 -6.37
CA GLU A 51 1.75 -3.74 -7.12
C GLU A 51 0.49 -3.94 -6.28
N LEU A 52 0.65 -4.31 -5.01
CA LEU A 52 -0.48 -4.48 -4.09
C LEU A 52 -1.22 -3.17 -3.87
N LEU A 53 -0.48 -2.09 -3.68
CA LEU A 53 -1.08 -0.78 -3.43
C LEU A 53 -1.86 -0.28 -4.64
N GLU A 54 -1.31 -0.42 -5.82
CA GLU A 54 -1.98 -0.02 -7.06
C GLU A 54 -3.23 -0.87 -7.30
N TYR A 55 -3.13 -2.18 -7.10
CA TYR A 55 -4.27 -3.08 -7.20
C TYR A 55 -5.37 -2.68 -6.20
N TYR A 56 -5.00 -2.44 -4.95
CA TYR A 56 -5.94 -2.04 -3.91
C TYR A 56 -6.68 -0.76 -4.29
N PHE A 57 -5.97 0.24 -4.79
CA PHE A 57 -6.60 1.50 -5.21
C PHE A 57 -7.54 1.29 -6.40
N SER A 58 -7.28 0.28 -7.24
CA SER A 58 -8.12 0.01 -8.40
C SER A 58 -9.45 -0.65 -8.02
N ILE A 59 -9.50 -1.40 -6.91
CA ILE A 59 -10.70 -2.14 -6.52
C ILE A 59 -11.47 -1.51 -5.37
N ALA A 60 -10.81 -0.70 -4.54
CA ALA A 60 -11.43 -0.13 -3.35
C ALA A 60 -12.19 1.17 -3.69
N GLN A 61 -13.39 1.31 -3.15
CA GLN A 61 -14.16 2.55 -3.32
C GLN A 61 -13.59 3.68 -2.47
N GLU A 62 -13.18 3.34 -1.25
CA GLU A 62 -12.59 4.30 -0.31
C GLU A 62 -11.27 3.75 0.23
N PRO A 63 -10.21 3.73 -0.60
CA PRO A 63 -8.93 3.20 -0.15
C PRO A 63 -8.35 4.02 1.00
N SER A 64 -7.81 3.30 1.99
CA SER A 64 -7.16 3.92 3.14
C SER A 64 -5.86 3.21 3.44
N TRP A 65 -4.89 3.93 4.00
CA TRP A 65 -3.64 3.34 4.42
C TRP A 65 -3.84 2.30 5.51
N ASN A 66 -4.71 2.62 6.46
CA ASN A 66 -4.96 1.74 7.61
C ASN A 66 -5.45 0.37 7.14
N TYR A 67 -6.44 0.33 6.25
CA TYR A 67 -6.93 -0.93 5.72
C TYR A 67 -5.83 -1.67 4.96
N PHE A 68 -5.11 -0.97 4.09
CA PHE A 68 -4.03 -1.56 3.31
C PHE A 68 -2.96 -2.18 4.22
N ALA A 69 -2.52 -1.45 5.23
CA ALA A 69 -1.45 -1.90 6.12
C ALA A 69 -1.83 -3.14 6.94
N TYR A 70 -3.08 -3.19 7.42
CA TYR A 70 -3.51 -4.28 8.28
C TYR A 70 -4.19 -5.43 7.53
N ASN A 71 -4.45 -5.28 6.24
CA ASN A 71 -5.13 -6.31 5.44
C ASN A 71 -4.37 -6.64 4.16
N ALA A 72 -3.06 -6.41 4.14
CA ALA A 72 -2.24 -6.65 2.96
C ALA A 72 -2.33 -8.10 2.46
N GLU A 73 -2.38 -9.07 3.37
CA GLU A 73 -2.50 -10.48 3.01
C GLU A 73 -3.83 -10.76 2.30
N LYS A 74 -4.92 -10.18 2.79
CA LYS A 74 -6.24 -10.33 2.14
C LYS A 74 -6.22 -9.71 0.75
N ILE A 75 -5.59 -8.56 0.60
CA ILE A 75 -5.45 -7.89 -0.69
C ILE A 75 -4.63 -8.73 -1.65
N LEU A 76 -3.53 -9.31 -1.17
CA LEU A 76 -2.68 -10.18 -1.97
C LEU A 76 -3.45 -11.42 -2.43
N ASN A 77 -4.21 -12.05 -1.55
CA ASN A 77 -5.00 -13.23 -1.89
C ASN A 77 -6.08 -12.90 -2.92
N SER A 78 -6.73 -11.74 -2.78
CA SER A 78 -7.71 -11.26 -3.76
C SER A 78 -7.07 -11.06 -5.14
N LYS A 79 -5.88 -10.48 -5.17
CA LYS A 79 -5.14 -10.27 -6.43
C LYS A 79 -4.79 -11.59 -7.09
N LYS A 80 -4.34 -12.58 -6.31
CA LYS A 80 -4.01 -13.91 -6.82
C LYS A 80 -5.24 -14.61 -7.40
N GLU A 81 -6.36 -14.54 -6.71
CA GLU A 81 -7.62 -15.12 -7.18
C GLU A 81 -8.07 -14.47 -8.48
N TYR A 82 -7.98 -13.16 -8.57
CA TYR A 82 -8.34 -12.41 -9.76
C TYR A 82 -7.50 -12.85 -10.97
N ILE A 83 -6.19 -13.03 -10.76
CA ILE A 83 -5.29 -13.48 -11.82
C ILE A 83 -5.60 -14.91 -12.24
N LEU A 84 -5.94 -15.78 -11.28
CA LEU A 84 -6.27 -17.18 -11.57
C LEU A 84 -7.59 -17.33 -12.32
N ASP A 85 -8.51 -16.38 -12.16
CA ASP A 85 -9.80 -16.40 -12.84
C ASP A 85 -9.71 -15.94 -14.29
N LEU A 86 -8.57 -15.39 -14.68
CA LEU A 86 -8.33 -14.99 -16.05
C LEU A 86 -7.84 -16.16 -16.89
#